data_359a169024792d1c7f9c3526e0d46e67
#
_entry.id   359a169024792d1c7f9c3526e0d46e67
#
_cell.length_a   1.000
_cell.length_b   1.000
_cell.length_c   1.000
_cell.angle_alpha   90.00
_cell.angle_beta   90.00
_cell.angle_gamma   90.00
#
_symmetry.space_group_name_H-M   'P 1'
#
loop_
_entity.id
_entity.type
_entity.pdbx_description
1 polymer ?
#
loop_
_entity_poly.entity_id
_entity_poly.type
_entity_poly.pdbx_seq_one_letter_code
_entity_poly.pdbx_strand_id
1 'polypeptide(L)'
;MFKIIKFALYLIVMTTCAMQTSSCTHNDNIVSVSALEFEKEIKSDSVQLVDVRTPQEYTEGHIDGALNINVQSDDFKDMAQRNLSKDSTVLVYCRSGRRSLDAAEMLTNCGYKVVNLKGGIIEWKGDGLPVVSEQEN
;
A
#
# COMPACT_ATOMS: atom_id res chain seq x y z
N MET A 1 31.77 28.71 -49.99
CA MET A 1 32.45 27.75 -49.10
C MET A 1 32.02 27.88 -47.64
N PHE A 2 31.69 29.04 -47.13
CA PHE A 2 31.28 29.22 -45.71
C PHE A 2 29.83 28.88 -45.39
N LYS A 3 28.96 28.67 -46.35
CA LYS A 3 27.53 28.34 -46.11
C LYS A 3 27.26 26.85 -45.87
N ILE A 4 28.17 25.96 -46.24
CA ILE A 4 28.00 24.52 -46.15
C ILE A 4 28.43 24.00 -44.76
N ILE A 5 29.36 24.71 -44.11
CA ILE A 5 29.90 24.32 -42.81
C ILE A 5 28.89 24.60 -41.67
N LYS A 6 27.99 25.58 -41.83
CA LYS A 6 26.97 25.88 -40.83
C LYS A 6 25.82 24.88 -40.79
N PHE A 7 25.54 24.15 -41.88
CA PHE A 7 24.51 23.14 -41.93
C PHE A 7 24.96 21.80 -41.35
N ALA A 8 26.26 21.49 -41.44
CA ALA A 8 26.79 20.26 -40.88
C ALA A 8 26.87 20.27 -39.34
N LEU A 9 26.99 21.44 -38.70
CA LEU A 9 27.03 21.57 -37.26
C LEU A 9 25.63 21.51 -36.61
N TYR A 10 24.56 21.75 -37.36
CA TYR A 10 23.19 21.73 -36.84
C TYR A 10 22.58 20.35 -36.82
N LEU A 11 23.16 19.38 -37.53
CA LEU A 11 22.67 17.99 -37.62
C LEU A 11 23.25 17.06 -36.55
N ILE A 12 24.25 17.50 -35.79
CA ILE A 12 24.91 16.67 -34.76
C ILE A 12 24.28 16.86 -33.38
N VAL A 13 23.43 17.88 -33.18
CA VAL A 13 22.84 18.18 -31.86
C VAL A 13 21.50 17.44 -31.60
N MET A 14 20.93 16.75 -32.59
CA MET A 14 19.60 16.16 -32.53
C MET A 14 19.58 14.63 -32.27
N THR A 15 20.67 14.01 -31.89
CA THR A 15 20.69 12.56 -31.62
C THR A 15 21.18 12.18 -30.21
N THR A 16 20.89 13.01 -29.22
CA THR A 16 20.85 12.51 -27.84
C THR A 16 19.39 12.28 -27.44
N CYS A 17 18.79 11.28 -28.08
CA CYS A 17 17.59 10.66 -27.54
C CYS A 17 17.99 10.01 -26.21
N ALA A 18 17.69 10.70 -25.12
CA ALA A 18 17.85 10.17 -23.78
C ALA A 18 17.06 8.86 -23.70
N MET A 19 17.77 7.74 -23.63
CA MET A 19 17.21 6.50 -23.13
C MET A 19 16.84 6.77 -21.68
N GLN A 20 15.60 7.15 -21.46
CA GLN A 20 15.00 7.06 -20.14
C GLN A 20 14.86 5.58 -19.85
N THR A 21 15.84 5.04 -19.16
CA THR A 21 15.69 3.77 -18.47
C THR A 21 14.56 3.98 -17.46
N SER A 22 13.41 3.42 -17.74
CA SER A 22 12.36 3.24 -16.74
C SER A 22 12.96 2.39 -15.65
N SER A 23 13.59 3.01 -14.65
CA SER A 23 13.88 2.35 -13.41
C SER A 23 12.53 1.91 -12.84
N CYS A 24 12.38 0.61 -12.53
CA CYS A 24 11.28 0.12 -11.72
C CYS A 24 11.16 1.05 -10.52
N THR A 25 10.10 1.83 -10.46
CA THR A 25 9.79 2.66 -9.31
C THR A 25 9.52 1.68 -8.17
N HIS A 26 10.52 1.49 -7.33
CA HIS A 26 10.28 0.99 -5.99
C HIS A 26 9.22 1.91 -5.40
N ASN A 27 8.09 1.36 -4.97
CA ASN A 27 6.97 2.16 -4.49
C ASN A 27 7.36 2.70 -3.09
N ASP A 28 8.05 3.84 -3.06
CA ASP A 28 8.51 4.53 -1.85
C ASP A 28 7.34 4.94 -0.91
N ASN A 29 6.10 4.70 -1.34
CA ASN A 29 4.88 5.00 -0.61
C ASN A 29 4.39 3.85 0.27
N ILE A 30 5.06 2.68 0.27
CA ILE A 30 4.72 1.54 1.14
C ILE A 30 5.81 1.39 2.19
N VAL A 31 5.41 1.46 3.45
CA VAL A 31 6.27 1.18 4.60
C VAL A 31 5.77 -0.09 5.29
N SER A 32 6.64 -1.07 5.50
CA SER A 32 6.31 -2.29 6.26
C SER A 32 6.93 -2.21 7.65
N VAL A 33 6.13 -2.41 8.68
CA VAL A 33 6.52 -2.25 10.08
C VAL A 33 6.17 -3.48 10.91
N SER A 34 6.80 -3.61 12.08
CA SER A 34 6.48 -4.64 13.09
C SER A 34 5.11 -4.36 13.75
N ALA A 35 4.59 -5.36 14.50
CA ALA A 35 3.32 -5.21 15.20
C ALA A 35 3.34 -4.10 16.26
N LEU A 36 4.45 -3.95 16.97
CA LEU A 36 4.58 -2.90 17.98
C LEU A 36 4.67 -1.49 17.38
N GLU A 37 5.29 -1.35 16.19
CA GLU A 37 5.30 -0.09 15.46
C GLU A 37 3.93 0.20 14.86
N PHE A 38 3.26 -0.82 14.31
CA PHE A 38 1.91 -0.72 13.76
C PHE A 38 0.88 -0.29 14.81
N GLU A 39 1.00 -0.80 16.04
CA GLU A 39 0.18 -0.37 17.18
C GLU A 39 0.33 1.13 17.48
N LYS A 40 1.55 1.65 17.38
CA LYS A 40 1.81 3.10 17.56
C LYS A 40 1.16 3.91 16.43
N GLU A 41 1.23 3.42 15.19
CA GLU A 41 0.59 4.07 14.04
C GLU A 41 -0.93 4.12 14.18
N ILE A 42 -1.58 3.07 14.69
CA ILE A 42 -3.03 3.05 14.94
C ILE A 42 -3.47 4.16 15.90
N LYS A 43 -2.61 4.52 16.83
CA LYS A 43 -2.89 5.56 17.84
C LYS A 43 -2.73 6.99 17.31
N SER A 44 -2.18 7.16 16.11
CA SER A 44 -2.05 8.49 15.51
C SER A 44 -3.39 8.98 14.93
N ASP A 45 -3.54 10.30 14.95
CA ASP A 45 -4.68 10.95 14.30
C ASP A 45 -4.61 10.76 12.78
N SER A 46 -5.75 10.63 12.14
CA SER A 46 -5.87 10.56 10.67
C SER A 46 -5.29 9.30 10.02
N VAL A 47 -5.53 8.12 10.61
CA VAL A 47 -5.26 6.82 10.00
C VAL A 47 -6.55 6.04 9.73
N GLN A 48 -6.50 5.13 8.78
CA GLN A 48 -7.59 4.24 8.42
C GLN A 48 -7.06 2.81 8.47
N LEU A 49 -7.58 2.00 9.39
CA LEU A 49 -7.16 0.63 9.59
C LEU A 49 -7.99 -0.32 8.74
N VAL A 50 -7.35 -1.16 7.94
CA VAL A 50 -8.01 -2.09 7.00
C VAL A 50 -7.49 -3.50 7.18
N ASP A 51 -8.41 -4.42 7.45
CA ASP A 51 -8.19 -5.86 7.38
C ASP A 51 -8.53 -6.35 5.97
N VAL A 52 -7.53 -6.82 5.23
CA VAL A 52 -7.72 -7.25 3.84
C VAL A 52 -7.95 -8.76 3.70
N ARG A 53 -8.23 -9.45 4.81
CA ARG A 53 -8.57 -10.86 4.84
C ARG A 53 -10.02 -11.09 4.40
N THR A 54 -10.40 -12.36 4.32
CA THR A 54 -11.79 -12.74 4.05
C THR A 54 -12.73 -12.29 5.19
N PRO A 55 -14.04 -12.08 4.90
CA PRO A 55 -15.02 -11.76 5.95
C PRO A 55 -15.08 -12.78 7.06
N GLN A 56 -14.91 -14.08 6.76
CA GLN A 56 -14.88 -15.13 7.77
C GLN A 56 -13.70 -14.95 8.74
N GLU A 57 -12.48 -14.75 8.21
CA GLU A 57 -11.29 -14.52 9.06
C GLU A 57 -11.46 -13.27 9.94
N TYR A 58 -12.07 -12.21 9.39
CA TYR A 58 -12.37 -10.98 10.13
C TYR A 58 -13.33 -11.23 11.30
N THR A 59 -14.43 -11.92 11.06
CA THR A 59 -15.45 -12.24 12.08
C THR A 59 -14.88 -13.09 13.23
N GLU A 60 -13.97 -14.03 12.92
CA GLU A 60 -13.29 -14.87 13.91
C GLU A 60 -12.35 -14.10 14.84
N GLY A 61 -11.83 -12.97 14.39
CA GLY A 61 -10.98 -12.08 15.19
C GLY A 61 -10.23 -11.09 14.33
N HIS A 62 -10.28 -9.82 14.70
CA HIS A 62 -9.62 -8.71 14.01
C HIS A 62 -9.10 -7.65 14.98
N ILE A 63 -8.26 -6.77 14.51
CA ILE A 63 -7.79 -5.61 15.29
C ILE A 63 -8.95 -4.62 15.40
N ASP A 64 -9.23 -4.16 16.62
CA ASP A 64 -10.33 -3.25 16.89
C ASP A 64 -10.27 -1.99 16.02
N GLY A 65 -11.42 -1.60 15.48
CA GLY A 65 -11.55 -0.45 14.58
C GLY A 65 -11.17 -0.71 13.12
N ALA A 66 -10.78 -1.95 12.75
CA ALA A 66 -10.46 -2.30 11.37
C ALA A 66 -11.72 -2.40 10.51
N LEU A 67 -11.65 -1.80 9.31
CA LEU A 67 -12.62 -2.02 8.25
C LEU A 67 -12.20 -3.25 7.43
N ASN A 68 -13.11 -4.19 7.19
CA ASN A 68 -12.82 -5.35 6.35
C ASN A 68 -13.06 -5.04 4.87
N ILE A 69 -12.00 -5.12 4.07
CA ILE A 69 -12.06 -5.05 2.60
C ILE A 69 -11.21 -6.20 2.06
N ASN A 70 -11.85 -7.27 1.61
CA ASN A 70 -11.19 -8.47 1.16
C ASN A 70 -10.38 -8.25 -0.13
N VAL A 71 -9.04 -8.37 -0.07
CA VAL A 71 -8.17 -8.18 -1.24
C VAL A 71 -8.37 -9.23 -2.34
N GLN A 72 -8.93 -10.39 -2.00
CA GLN A 72 -9.23 -11.47 -2.95
C GLN A 72 -10.55 -11.25 -3.71
N SER A 73 -11.32 -10.23 -3.36
CA SER A 73 -12.54 -9.87 -4.08
C SER A 73 -12.22 -9.04 -5.31
N ASP A 74 -12.93 -9.29 -6.41
CA ASP A 74 -12.76 -8.57 -7.68
C ASP A 74 -13.06 -7.07 -7.56
N ASP A 75 -13.88 -6.68 -6.59
CA ASP A 75 -14.28 -5.30 -6.32
C ASP A 75 -13.40 -4.59 -5.27
N PHE A 76 -12.27 -5.17 -4.85
CA PHE A 76 -11.39 -4.62 -3.82
C PHE A 76 -11.06 -3.14 -4.03
N LYS A 77 -10.65 -2.76 -5.26
CA LYS A 77 -10.29 -1.38 -5.58
C LYS A 77 -11.47 -0.42 -5.47
N ASP A 78 -12.64 -0.84 -5.95
CA ASP A 78 -13.87 -0.05 -5.89
C ASP A 78 -14.32 0.14 -4.45
N MET A 79 -14.27 -0.91 -3.63
CA MET A 79 -14.58 -0.86 -2.21
C MET A 79 -13.61 0.06 -1.45
N ALA A 80 -12.32 -0.03 -1.73
CA ALA A 80 -11.33 0.85 -1.14
C ALA A 80 -11.59 2.32 -1.51
N GLN A 81 -11.84 2.63 -2.78
CA GLN A 81 -12.10 4.00 -3.23
C GLN A 81 -13.38 4.61 -2.64
N ARG A 82 -14.40 3.80 -2.37
CA ARG A 82 -15.66 4.26 -1.75
C ARG A 82 -15.54 4.51 -0.26
N ASN A 83 -14.66 3.79 0.42
CA ASN A 83 -14.60 3.77 1.89
C ASN A 83 -13.36 4.44 2.47
N LEU A 84 -12.32 4.70 1.69
CA LEU A 84 -11.06 5.25 2.17
C LEU A 84 -10.79 6.65 1.59
N SER A 85 -10.24 7.52 2.43
CA SER A 85 -9.76 8.85 2.04
C SER A 85 -8.28 8.80 1.65
N LYS A 86 -7.90 9.52 0.60
CA LYS A 86 -6.50 9.69 0.19
C LYS A 86 -5.73 10.71 1.06
N ASP A 87 -6.44 11.48 1.88
CA ASP A 87 -5.86 12.46 2.79
C ASP A 87 -5.32 11.83 4.08
N SER A 88 -5.65 10.57 4.33
CA SER A 88 -5.24 9.83 5.52
C SER A 88 -4.42 8.59 5.15
N THR A 89 -3.42 8.26 5.96
CA THR A 89 -2.63 7.03 5.79
C THR A 89 -3.50 5.79 5.99
N VAL A 90 -3.38 4.83 5.10
CA VAL A 90 -4.04 3.52 5.19
C VAL A 90 -3.11 2.52 5.85
N LEU A 91 -3.53 1.96 6.97
CA LEU A 91 -2.84 0.88 7.66
C LEU A 91 -3.48 -0.43 7.24
N VAL A 92 -2.71 -1.33 6.63
CA VAL A 92 -3.23 -2.60 6.12
C VAL A 92 -2.60 -3.80 6.80
N TYR A 93 -3.39 -4.83 7.05
CA TYR A 93 -2.87 -6.11 7.50
C TYR A 93 -3.69 -7.29 6.94
N CYS A 94 -3.03 -8.42 6.90
CA CYS A 94 -3.66 -9.71 6.64
C CYS A 94 -3.24 -10.74 7.70
N ARG A 95 -3.23 -12.03 7.36
CA ARG A 95 -2.81 -13.08 8.28
C ARG A 95 -1.31 -13.04 8.56
N SER A 96 -0.47 -13.00 7.52
CA SER A 96 1.00 -13.15 7.61
C SER A 96 1.80 -12.07 6.88
N GLY A 97 1.14 -11.04 6.32
CA GLY A 97 1.77 -9.92 5.64
C GLY A 97 1.83 -10.02 4.11
N ARG A 98 1.56 -11.17 3.50
CA ARG A 98 1.65 -11.35 2.05
C ARG A 98 0.49 -10.71 1.28
N ARG A 99 -0.75 -11.07 1.60
CA ARG A 99 -1.95 -10.48 0.97
C ARG A 99 -2.03 -8.97 1.20
N SER A 100 -1.62 -8.50 2.37
CA SER A 100 -1.61 -7.07 2.68
C SER A 100 -0.54 -6.30 1.92
N LEU A 101 0.57 -6.94 1.55
CA LEU A 101 1.56 -6.32 0.66
C LEU A 101 0.99 -6.16 -0.75
N ASP A 102 0.32 -7.17 -1.29
CA ASP A 102 -0.39 -7.07 -2.58
C ASP A 102 -1.47 -5.97 -2.55
N ALA A 103 -2.24 -5.90 -1.46
CA ALA A 103 -3.21 -4.84 -1.25
C ALA A 103 -2.56 -3.45 -1.19
N ALA A 104 -1.43 -3.33 -0.48
CA ALA A 104 -0.67 -2.09 -0.38
C ALA A 104 -0.19 -1.60 -1.75
N GLU A 105 0.29 -2.49 -2.62
CA GLU A 105 0.68 -2.15 -3.99
C GLU A 105 -0.53 -1.63 -4.80
N MET A 106 -1.68 -2.30 -4.71
CA MET A 106 -2.91 -1.86 -5.39
C MET A 106 -3.36 -0.48 -4.89
N LEU A 107 -3.35 -0.26 -3.58
CA LEU A 107 -3.74 1.01 -2.96
C LEU A 107 -2.78 2.14 -3.33
N THR A 108 -1.48 1.89 -3.30
CA THR A 108 -0.45 2.87 -3.67
C THR A 108 -0.61 3.28 -5.13
N ASN A 109 -0.89 2.33 -6.02
CA ASN A 109 -1.17 2.62 -7.43
C ASN A 109 -2.46 3.46 -7.61
N CYS A 110 -3.37 3.42 -6.65
CA CYS A 110 -4.55 4.28 -6.60
C CYS A 110 -4.31 5.64 -5.91
N GLY A 111 -3.09 5.92 -5.43
CA GLY A 111 -2.70 7.21 -4.84
C GLY A 111 -2.79 7.28 -3.32
N TYR A 112 -2.94 6.16 -2.61
CA TYR A 112 -2.90 6.11 -1.14
C TYR A 112 -1.47 6.03 -0.60
N LYS A 113 -1.25 6.57 0.61
CA LYS A 113 -0.09 6.26 1.45
C LYS A 113 -0.43 5.05 2.30
N VAL A 114 0.45 4.06 2.34
CA VAL A 114 0.15 2.77 2.97
C VAL A 114 1.25 2.34 3.92
N VAL A 115 0.84 1.91 5.12
CA VAL A 115 1.68 1.21 6.08
C VAL A 115 1.18 -0.24 6.19
N ASN A 116 2.07 -1.19 5.96
CA ASN A 116 1.78 -2.62 5.99
C ASN A 116 2.29 -3.25 7.30
N LEU A 117 1.46 -4.04 7.95
CA LEU A 117 1.87 -4.89 9.06
C LEU A 117 2.63 -6.11 8.52
N LYS A 118 3.96 -6.11 8.65
CA LYS A 118 4.87 -7.08 8.03
C LYS A 118 4.55 -8.54 8.38
N GLY A 119 4.32 -8.83 9.64
CA GLY A 119 4.04 -10.19 10.13
C GLY A 119 2.55 -10.53 10.25
N GLY A 120 1.66 -9.60 9.88
CA GLY A 120 0.23 -9.78 9.92
C GLY A 120 -0.35 -9.97 11.33
N ILE A 121 -1.60 -10.42 11.41
CA ILE A 121 -2.28 -10.63 12.70
C ILE A 121 -1.64 -11.75 13.53
N ILE A 122 -0.87 -12.64 12.90
CA ILE A 122 -0.09 -13.65 13.61
C ILE A 122 0.96 -13.01 14.50
N GLU A 123 1.75 -12.07 13.95
CA GLU A 123 2.74 -11.31 14.74
C GLU A 123 2.06 -10.47 15.81
N TRP A 124 0.98 -9.78 15.46
CA TRP A 124 0.17 -8.99 16.39
C TRP A 124 -0.26 -9.78 17.62
N LYS A 125 -0.85 -10.98 17.42
CA LYS A 125 -1.24 -11.87 18.52
C LYS A 125 -0.03 -12.43 19.26
N GLY A 126 1.03 -12.76 18.54
CA GLY A 126 2.29 -13.26 19.11
C GLY A 126 2.93 -12.28 20.09
N ASP A 127 2.80 -10.98 19.83
CA ASP A 127 3.25 -9.90 20.71
C ASP A 127 2.26 -9.57 21.84
N GLY A 128 1.18 -10.35 21.97
CA GLY A 128 0.19 -10.19 23.05
C GLY A 128 -0.77 -9.02 22.82
N LEU A 129 -0.87 -8.50 21.60
CA LEU A 129 -1.76 -7.38 21.29
C LEU A 129 -3.21 -7.86 21.08
N PRO A 130 -4.22 -7.05 21.48
CA PRO A 130 -5.61 -7.49 21.55
C PRO A 130 -6.29 -7.60 20.19
N VAL A 131 -7.22 -8.55 20.10
CA VAL A 131 -8.17 -8.68 18.98
C VAL A 131 -9.60 -8.75 19.53
N VAL A 132 -10.55 -8.35 18.71
CA VAL A 132 -11.99 -8.46 18.97
C VAL A 132 -12.62 -9.45 17.99
N SER A 133 -13.75 -10.07 18.36
CA SER A 133 -14.51 -10.95 17.47
C SER A 133 -15.98 -10.55 17.45
N GLU A 134 -16.67 -10.82 16.34
CA GLU A 134 -18.11 -10.57 16.21
C GLU A 134 -18.97 -11.76 16.66
N GLN A 135 -18.34 -12.82 17.17
CA GLN A 135 -19.04 -14.05 17.56
C GLN A 135 -19.59 -14.04 19.00
N GLU A 136 -19.39 -12.97 19.76
CA GLU A 136 -19.85 -12.85 21.15
C GLU A 136 -21.15 -12.04 21.27
N ASN A 137 -22.22 -12.48 20.55
CA ASN A 137 -23.57 -12.04 20.82
C ASN A 137 -24.54 -13.21 20.71
#